data_3d3caf40d65964752f760b80563347b2
#
_entry.id   3d3caf40d65964752f760b80563347b2
#
_cell.length_a   1.000
_cell.length_b   1.000
_cell.length_c   1.000
_cell.angle_alpha   90.00
_cell.angle_beta   90.00
_cell.angle_gamma   90.00
#
_symmetry.space_group_name_H-M   'P 1'
#
loop_
_entity.id
_entity.type
_entity.pdbx_description
1 polymer ?
#
loop_
_entity_poly.entity_id
_entity_poly.type
_entity_poly.pdbx_seq_one_letter_code
_entity_poly.pdbx_strand_id
1 'polypeptide(L)'
;MTTNLRQLKMEIEKIHHIAIICSDYELSKHFYTKILPFTIQAEHYRAERQSFKLDLCLNGEYVLELFSFPSPLKRISRPEACGGRHLALAVRDLEASISYLESQKVACEAIRQDEYTGKRFTFLEDPDGFPIELYEI
;
A
#
# COMPACT_ATOMS: atom_id res chain seq x y z
N MET A 1 0.63 -47.62 -8.56
CA MET A 1 1.28 -46.32 -8.85
C MET A 1 1.33 -45.50 -7.58
N THR A 2 2.51 -45.29 -7.08
CA THR A 2 2.71 -44.40 -5.94
C THR A 2 2.68 -42.97 -6.45
N THR A 3 1.67 -42.21 -6.06
CA THR A 3 1.65 -40.77 -6.34
C THR A 3 2.78 -40.14 -5.56
N ASN A 4 3.74 -39.57 -6.29
CA ASN A 4 4.86 -38.89 -5.66
C ASN A 4 4.32 -37.60 -5.04
N LEU A 5 4.04 -37.59 -3.72
CA LEU A 5 3.53 -36.44 -2.99
C LEU A 5 4.44 -35.21 -3.11
N ARG A 6 5.71 -35.41 -3.50
CA ARG A 6 6.65 -34.29 -3.75
C ARG A 6 6.26 -33.45 -4.96
N GLN A 7 5.37 -33.95 -5.85
CA GLN A 7 4.88 -33.20 -7.00
C GLN A 7 3.62 -32.38 -6.70
N LEU A 8 2.98 -32.61 -5.53
CA LEU A 8 1.81 -31.85 -5.09
C LEU A 8 2.25 -30.60 -4.29
N LYS A 9 3.08 -29.77 -4.90
CA LYS A 9 3.57 -28.54 -4.28
C LYS A 9 2.84 -27.35 -4.89
N MET A 10 2.32 -26.47 -4.03
CA MET A 10 1.75 -25.21 -4.49
C MET A 10 2.85 -24.38 -5.15
N GLU A 11 2.59 -23.89 -6.35
CA GLU A 11 3.49 -22.99 -7.06
C GLU A 11 2.93 -21.57 -7.01
N ILE A 12 3.67 -20.69 -6.35
CA ILE A 12 3.32 -19.27 -6.29
C ILE A 12 4.39 -18.50 -7.05
N GLU A 13 3.97 -17.77 -8.09
CA GLU A 13 4.91 -17.02 -8.95
C GLU A 13 5.39 -15.74 -8.26
N LYS A 14 4.47 -14.96 -7.67
CA LYS A 14 4.79 -13.68 -7.04
C LYS A 14 3.60 -13.18 -6.24
N ILE A 15 3.79 -12.12 -5.47
CA ILE A 15 2.68 -11.35 -4.93
C ILE A 15 2.06 -10.57 -6.09
N HIS A 16 0.76 -10.81 -6.37
CA HIS A 16 0.07 -10.15 -7.48
C HIS A 16 -0.34 -8.73 -7.12
N HIS A 17 -1.03 -8.58 -6.01
CA HIS A 17 -1.46 -7.29 -5.51
C HIS A 17 -1.84 -7.37 -4.03
N ILE A 18 -1.95 -6.21 -3.42
CA ILE A 18 -2.49 -6.03 -2.07
C ILE A 18 -3.74 -5.15 -2.21
N ALA A 19 -4.80 -5.48 -1.51
CA ALA A 19 -6.04 -4.71 -1.50
C ALA A 19 -6.17 -3.94 -0.19
N ILE A 20 -6.54 -2.66 -0.29
CA ILE A 20 -6.81 -1.80 0.86
C ILE A 20 -8.18 -1.15 0.73
N ILE A 21 -8.79 -0.83 1.86
CA ILE A 21 -10.10 -0.19 1.92
C ILE A 21 -9.92 1.27 2.33
N CYS A 22 -10.59 2.18 1.63
CA CYS A 22 -10.60 3.60 1.96
C CYS A 22 -12.00 4.05 2.37
N SER A 23 -12.06 5.12 3.18
CA SER A 23 -13.32 5.71 3.60
C SER A 23 -13.83 6.78 2.64
N ASP A 24 -12.91 7.55 2.03
CA ASP A 24 -13.21 8.59 1.05
C ASP A 24 -12.49 8.26 -0.25
N TYR A 25 -13.23 7.76 -1.22
CA TYR A 25 -12.66 7.24 -2.46
C TYR A 25 -11.87 8.30 -3.24
N GLU A 26 -12.46 9.49 -3.45
CA GLU A 26 -11.81 10.53 -4.25
C GLU A 26 -10.53 11.04 -3.56
N LEU A 27 -10.56 11.18 -2.26
CA LEU A 27 -9.39 11.61 -1.49
C LEU A 27 -8.26 10.58 -1.56
N SER A 28 -8.57 9.31 -1.38
CA SER A 28 -7.57 8.24 -1.43
C SER A 28 -7.07 8.00 -2.85
N LYS A 29 -7.94 8.08 -3.86
CA LYS A 29 -7.53 8.02 -5.26
C LYS A 29 -6.52 9.13 -5.57
N HIS A 30 -6.81 10.37 -5.14
CA HIS A 30 -5.88 11.49 -5.32
C HIS A 30 -4.54 11.21 -4.63
N PHE A 31 -4.58 10.72 -3.40
CA PHE A 31 -3.37 10.42 -2.63
C PHE A 31 -2.47 9.42 -3.37
N TYR A 32 -3.02 8.29 -3.78
CA TYR A 32 -2.22 7.24 -4.40
C TYR A 32 -1.79 7.55 -5.83
N THR A 33 -2.59 8.31 -6.60
CA THR A 33 -2.30 8.55 -8.01
C THR A 33 -1.68 9.91 -8.32
N LYS A 34 -1.83 10.90 -7.42
CA LYS A 34 -1.29 12.26 -7.63
C LYS A 34 -0.17 12.59 -6.66
N ILE A 35 -0.30 12.22 -5.39
CA ILE A 35 0.77 12.43 -4.41
C ILE A 35 1.80 11.30 -4.52
N LEU A 36 1.36 10.04 -4.43
CA LEU A 36 2.22 8.90 -4.71
C LEU A 36 2.19 8.56 -6.21
N PRO A 37 3.23 7.90 -6.74
CA PRO A 37 3.37 7.71 -8.18
C PRO A 37 2.67 6.44 -8.72
N PHE A 38 1.56 6.03 -8.14
CA PHE A 38 0.79 4.92 -8.71
C PHE A 38 0.01 5.39 -9.94
N THR A 39 -0.13 4.52 -10.92
CA THR A 39 -0.90 4.78 -12.13
C THR A 39 -2.13 3.89 -12.20
N ILE A 40 -3.20 4.40 -12.80
CA ILE A 40 -4.46 3.67 -12.89
C ILE A 40 -4.39 2.67 -14.05
N GLN A 41 -4.62 1.38 -13.74
CA GLN A 41 -4.79 0.35 -14.75
C GLN A 41 -6.26 0.20 -15.13
N ALA A 42 -7.16 0.20 -14.14
CA ALA A 42 -8.59 0.06 -14.36
C ALA A 42 -9.37 0.65 -13.19
N GLU A 43 -10.56 1.16 -13.47
CA GLU A 43 -11.44 1.70 -12.45
C GLU A 43 -12.85 1.21 -12.70
N HIS A 44 -13.49 0.63 -11.69
CA HIS A 44 -14.83 0.10 -11.79
C HIS A 44 -15.69 0.55 -10.62
N TYR A 45 -16.94 0.88 -10.90
CA TYR A 45 -17.94 1.08 -9.85
C TYR A 45 -18.87 -0.14 -9.84
N ARG A 46 -18.97 -0.78 -8.67
CA ARG A 46 -19.79 -1.98 -8.47
C ARG A 46 -21.08 -1.56 -7.75
N ALA A 47 -22.12 -1.29 -8.53
CA ALA A 47 -23.37 -0.73 -8.01
C ALA A 47 -24.05 -1.60 -6.95
N GLU A 48 -23.98 -2.92 -7.10
CA GLU A 48 -24.56 -3.86 -6.12
C GLU A 48 -23.97 -3.75 -4.74
N ARG A 49 -22.69 -3.34 -4.65
CA ARG A 49 -21.96 -3.20 -3.39
C ARG A 49 -21.73 -1.75 -3.02
N GLN A 50 -22.15 -0.81 -3.87
CA GLN A 50 -21.86 0.61 -3.73
C GLN A 50 -20.38 0.84 -3.46
N SER A 51 -19.52 0.22 -4.28
CA SER A 51 -18.10 0.12 -4.04
C SER A 51 -17.31 0.40 -5.32
N PHE A 52 -16.37 1.32 -5.26
CA PHE A 52 -15.36 1.47 -6.29
C PHE A 52 -14.26 0.44 -6.10
N LYS A 53 -13.69 0.00 -7.21
CA LYS A 53 -12.52 -0.86 -7.28
C LYS A 53 -11.52 -0.20 -8.22
N LEU A 54 -10.38 0.21 -7.70
CA LEU A 54 -9.35 0.91 -8.45
C LEU A 54 -8.08 0.07 -8.48
N ASP A 55 -7.69 -0.37 -9.68
CA ASP A 55 -6.49 -1.17 -9.88
C ASP A 55 -5.32 -0.25 -10.20
N LEU A 56 -4.27 -0.34 -9.41
CA LEU A 56 -3.12 0.55 -9.48
C LEU A 56 -1.83 -0.20 -9.79
N CYS A 57 -1.03 0.42 -10.68
CA CYS A 57 0.29 -0.07 -11.05
C CYS A 57 1.39 0.80 -10.45
N LEU A 58 2.54 0.21 -10.23
CA LEU A 58 3.77 0.90 -9.89
C LEU A 58 4.83 0.47 -10.91
N ASN A 59 5.39 1.45 -11.64
CA ASN A 59 6.36 1.17 -12.70
C ASN A 59 5.84 0.15 -13.73
N GLY A 60 4.55 0.25 -14.08
CA GLY A 60 3.92 -0.62 -15.08
C GLY A 60 3.47 -1.98 -14.56
N GLU A 61 3.69 -2.28 -13.29
CA GLU A 61 3.30 -3.54 -12.68
C GLU A 61 2.11 -3.35 -11.74
N TYR A 62 1.07 -4.16 -11.90
CA TYR A 62 -0.12 -4.15 -11.04
C TYR A 62 0.27 -4.61 -9.63
N VAL A 63 0.02 -3.78 -8.63
CA VAL A 63 0.47 -4.07 -7.25
C VAL A 63 -0.54 -3.76 -6.17
N LEU A 64 -1.55 -2.92 -6.45
CA LEU A 64 -2.44 -2.42 -5.42
C LEU A 64 -3.88 -2.31 -5.94
N GLU A 65 -4.85 -2.72 -5.12
CA GLU A 65 -6.26 -2.44 -5.34
C GLU A 65 -6.77 -1.52 -4.24
N LEU A 66 -7.48 -0.47 -4.63
CA LEU A 66 -8.14 0.43 -3.69
C LEU A 66 -9.64 0.19 -3.77
N PHE A 67 -10.25 -0.16 -2.64
CA PHE A 67 -11.69 -0.36 -2.54
C PHE A 67 -12.34 0.70 -1.68
N SER A 68 -13.53 1.13 -2.07
CA SER A 68 -14.42 1.88 -1.20
C SER A 68 -15.62 1.03 -0.82
N PHE A 69 -16.22 1.32 0.34
CA PHE A 69 -17.47 0.72 0.80
C PHE A 69 -18.30 1.80 1.50
N PRO A 70 -19.65 1.64 1.60
CA PRO A 70 -20.50 2.72 2.11
C PRO A 70 -20.16 3.21 3.51
N SER A 71 -19.74 2.35 4.40
CA SER A 71 -19.45 2.73 5.80
C SER A 71 -18.40 1.81 6.39
N PRO A 72 -17.16 1.87 5.91
CA PRO A 72 -16.14 1.00 6.44
C PRO A 72 -15.79 1.39 7.88
N LEU A 73 -15.46 0.40 8.69
CA LEU A 73 -14.94 0.65 10.03
C LEU A 73 -13.56 1.31 9.92
N LYS A 74 -13.26 2.17 10.87
CA LYS A 74 -11.94 2.79 10.95
C LYS A 74 -10.88 1.74 11.19
N ARG A 75 -9.68 1.96 10.60
CA ARG A 75 -8.53 1.12 10.87
C ARG A 75 -8.16 1.18 12.35
N ILE A 76 -7.86 0.03 12.92
CA ILE A 76 -7.29 -0.07 14.27
C ILE A 76 -5.77 -0.28 14.11
N SER A 77 -5.00 0.77 14.41
CA SER A 77 -3.55 0.69 14.40
C SER A 77 -2.96 0.53 15.78
N ARG A 78 -3.66 1.01 16.81
CA ARG A 78 -3.20 0.93 18.19
C ARG A 78 -4.38 0.69 19.16
N PRO A 79 -4.31 -0.35 20.03
CA PRO A 79 -3.26 -1.37 20.03
C PRO A 79 -3.26 -2.16 18.73
N GLU A 80 -2.14 -2.82 18.44
CA GLU A 80 -1.97 -3.58 17.20
C GLU A 80 -3.01 -4.68 17.09
N ALA A 81 -3.65 -4.77 15.92
CA ALA A 81 -4.62 -5.81 15.59
C ALA A 81 -4.05 -6.72 14.50
N CYS A 82 -4.53 -7.96 14.47
CA CYS A 82 -4.14 -8.89 13.41
C CYS A 82 -4.54 -8.35 12.03
N GLY A 83 -3.74 -8.66 11.02
CA GLY A 83 -3.94 -8.21 9.64
C GLY A 83 -2.74 -7.43 9.13
N GLY A 84 -2.93 -6.73 8.02
CA GLY A 84 -1.87 -5.92 7.43
C GLY A 84 -1.43 -4.78 8.34
N ARG A 85 -0.13 -4.66 8.56
CA ARG A 85 0.43 -3.61 9.42
C ARG A 85 0.74 -2.34 8.63
N HIS A 86 1.44 -2.48 7.50
CA HIS A 86 1.81 -1.36 6.65
C HIS A 86 2.16 -1.84 5.24
N LEU A 87 2.27 -0.89 4.32
CA LEU A 87 2.81 -1.09 2.99
C LEU A 87 4.20 -0.45 2.96
N ALA A 88 5.22 -1.20 2.55
CA ALA A 88 6.58 -0.71 2.43
C ALA A 88 6.93 -0.47 0.97
N LEU A 89 7.45 0.73 0.67
CA LEU A 89 7.91 1.12 -0.66
C LEU A 89 9.42 1.39 -0.59
N ALA A 90 10.15 0.84 -1.55
CA ALA A 90 11.59 1.06 -1.64
C ALA A 90 11.87 2.38 -2.35
N VAL A 91 12.75 3.21 -1.77
CA VAL A 91 13.17 4.48 -2.35
C VAL A 91 14.70 4.57 -2.38
N ARG A 92 15.25 5.24 -3.39
CA ARG A 92 16.71 5.43 -3.48
C ARG A 92 17.18 6.63 -2.67
N ASP A 93 16.41 7.72 -2.65
CA ASP A 93 16.74 8.96 -1.96
C ASP A 93 15.65 9.28 -0.95
N LEU A 94 15.89 8.90 0.30
CA LEU A 94 14.92 9.06 1.36
C LEU A 94 14.63 10.53 1.68
N GLU A 95 15.68 11.35 1.77
CA GLU A 95 15.54 12.79 2.07
C GLU A 95 14.77 13.52 0.97
N ALA A 96 15.06 13.23 -0.29
CA ALA A 96 14.32 13.82 -1.41
C ALA A 96 12.85 13.40 -1.40
N SER A 97 12.57 12.13 -1.08
CA SER A 97 11.21 11.62 -0.97
C SER A 97 10.45 12.34 0.13
N ILE A 98 11.06 12.51 1.30
CA ILE A 98 10.44 13.22 2.42
C ILE A 98 10.18 14.68 2.06
N SER A 99 11.15 15.36 1.46
CA SER A 99 11.00 16.76 1.05
C SER A 99 9.86 16.94 0.06
N TYR A 100 9.73 16.02 -0.90
CA TYR A 100 8.63 16.01 -1.83
C TYR A 100 7.28 15.86 -1.11
N LEU A 101 7.16 14.87 -0.22
CA LEU A 101 5.92 14.61 0.52
C LEU A 101 5.53 15.80 1.40
N GLU A 102 6.50 16.43 2.05
CA GLU A 102 6.26 17.63 2.85
C GLU A 102 5.77 18.78 1.98
N SER A 103 6.28 18.91 0.75
CA SER A 103 5.79 19.92 -0.21
C SER A 103 4.34 19.66 -0.60
N GLN A 104 3.87 18.42 -0.53
CA GLN A 104 2.48 18.02 -0.75
C GLN A 104 1.65 18.03 0.53
N LYS A 105 2.20 18.56 1.63
CA LYS A 105 1.57 18.63 2.94
C LYS A 105 1.27 17.26 3.55
N VAL A 106 2.11 16.28 3.24
CA VAL A 106 2.08 14.96 3.85
C VAL A 106 3.24 14.86 4.84
N ALA A 107 2.93 14.72 6.11
CA ALA A 107 3.92 14.62 7.17
C ALA A 107 4.56 13.23 7.19
N CYS A 108 5.88 13.20 7.39
CA CYS A 108 6.63 11.97 7.62
C CYS A 108 7.16 11.98 9.05
N GLU A 109 7.32 10.79 9.63
CA GLU A 109 8.02 10.64 10.90
C GLU A 109 9.50 11.00 10.75
N ALA A 110 10.18 11.16 11.88
CA ALA A 110 11.64 11.29 11.88
C ALA A 110 12.28 10.03 11.31
N ILE A 111 13.35 10.19 10.54
CA ILE A 111 14.08 9.06 9.95
C ILE A 111 14.58 8.15 11.07
N ARG A 112 14.37 6.85 10.90
CA ARG A 112 14.90 5.80 11.76
C ARG A 112 15.86 4.91 10.99
N GLN A 113 16.68 4.17 11.70
CA GLN A 113 17.59 3.20 11.11
C GLN A 113 17.17 1.80 11.55
N ASP A 114 17.10 0.90 10.58
CA ASP A 114 16.85 -0.51 10.85
C ASP A 114 18.12 -1.09 11.52
N GLU A 115 17.98 -1.54 12.77
CA GLU A 115 19.08 -2.06 13.54
C GLU A 115 19.70 -3.33 12.97
N TYR A 116 18.94 -4.05 12.14
CA TYR A 116 19.38 -5.32 11.55
C TYR A 116 20.06 -5.15 10.20
N THR A 117 19.66 -4.17 9.42
CA THR A 117 20.19 -3.96 8.06
C THR A 117 21.07 -2.70 7.94
N GLY A 118 20.95 -1.77 8.88
CA GLY A 118 21.59 -0.46 8.79
C GLY A 118 20.91 0.50 7.81
N LYS A 119 19.86 0.08 7.14
CA LYS A 119 19.11 0.91 6.19
C LYS A 119 18.21 1.88 6.94
N ARG A 120 17.96 3.03 6.32
CA ARG A 120 17.11 4.06 6.90
C ARG A 120 15.70 3.98 6.34
N PHE A 121 14.74 4.41 7.13
CA PHE A 121 13.34 4.38 6.74
C PHE A 121 12.56 5.45 7.48
N THR A 122 11.37 5.74 6.97
CA THR A 122 10.40 6.60 7.63
C THR A 122 8.99 6.09 7.35
N PHE A 123 8.01 6.61 8.08
CA PHE A 123 6.61 6.30 7.88
C PHE A 123 5.81 7.56 7.60
N LEU A 124 4.82 7.41 6.74
CA LEU A 124 3.74 8.36 6.53
C LEU A 124 2.42 7.59 6.61
N GLU A 125 1.31 8.29 6.58
CA GLU A 125 0.00 7.67 6.61
C GLU A 125 -0.79 8.07 5.36
N ASP A 126 -1.62 7.14 4.87
CA ASP A 126 -2.60 7.46 3.86
C ASP A 126 -3.78 8.23 4.50
N PRO A 127 -4.79 8.68 3.73
CA PRO A 127 -5.91 9.43 4.30
C PRO A 127 -6.71 8.71 5.40
N ASP A 128 -6.63 7.40 5.49
CA ASP A 128 -7.32 6.60 6.49
C ASP A 128 -6.40 6.15 7.64
N GLY A 129 -5.19 6.68 7.70
CA GLY A 129 -4.22 6.32 8.72
C GLY A 129 -3.51 5.00 8.46
N PHE A 130 -3.60 4.45 7.24
CA PHE A 130 -2.86 3.26 6.89
C PHE A 130 -1.38 3.61 6.78
N PRO A 131 -0.49 2.96 7.57
CA PRO A 131 0.92 3.30 7.54
C PRO A 131 1.59 2.88 6.24
N ILE A 132 2.40 3.77 5.70
CA ILE A 132 3.23 3.52 4.52
C ILE A 132 4.67 3.77 4.92
N GLU A 133 5.51 2.76 4.74
CA GLU A 133 6.93 2.85 5.01
C GLU A 133 7.69 3.21 3.74
N LEU A 134 8.61 4.17 3.84
CA LEU A 134 9.60 4.40 2.81
C LEU A 134 10.92 3.80 3.30
N TYR A 135 11.39 2.77 2.63
CA TYR A 135 12.59 2.04 2.98
C TYR A 135 13.69 2.33 1.97
N GLU A 136 14.83 2.82 2.44
CA GLU A 136 15.95 3.20 1.58
C GLU A 136 16.69 1.95 1.08
N ILE A 137 16.95 1.93 -0.22
CA ILE A 137 17.72 0.83 -0.84
C ILE A 137 19.04 1.34 -1.42
#